data_cff29dc6cb099a7c6403b20a06d24c4c
#
_entry.id   cff29dc6cb099a7c6403b20a06d24c4c
#
_cell.length_a   1.000
_cell.length_b   1.000
_cell.length_c   1.000
_cell.angle_alpha   90.00
_cell.angle_beta   90.00
_cell.angle_gamma   90.00
#
_symmetry.space_group_name_H-M   'P 1'
#
loop_
_entity.id
_entity.type
_entity.pdbx_description
1 polymer ?
#
loop_
_entity_poly.entity_id
_entity_poly.type
_entity_poly.pdbx_seq_one_letter_code
_entity_poly.pdbx_strand_id
1 'polypeptide(L)'
;MAGEYQGTSKSHRHQKVQTLKARKARGSDLVFKMSEQVKIEGHLPSGAADSAMVKVAGVVPFMVMKAMALADRLKAKDAWDLWFCLTNFAGGNAALALTFQPHLHNKLVQEAMTKIADKFQSPAHFGPQAVADFDDLPRGDDRDLRIRDAFERVDDLLRRLEIR
;
A
#
# COMPACT_ATOMS: atom_id res chain seq x y z
N MET A 1 -9.55 -11.13 -15.85
CA MET A 1 -9.08 -10.43 -14.63
C MET A 1 -9.71 -11.08 -13.41
N ALA A 2 -9.00 -11.13 -12.27
CA ALA A 2 -9.61 -11.54 -11.01
C ALA A 2 -10.55 -10.42 -10.56
N GLY A 3 -11.83 -10.73 -10.31
CA GLY A 3 -12.79 -9.75 -9.85
C GLY A 3 -12.53 -9.28 -8.42
N GLU A 4 -13.17 -8.19 -8.02
CA GLU A 4 -13.10 -7.69 -6.65
C GLU A 4 -13.76 -8.68 -5.68
N TYR A 5 -13.14 -8.88 -4.52
CA TYR A 5 -13.71 -9.67 -3.45
C TYR A 5 -14.60 -8.79 -2.54
N GLN A 6 -15.89 -8.98 -2.63
CA GLN A 6 -16.88 -8.23 -1.83
C GLN A 6 -17.45 -9.03 -0.65
N GLY A 7 -17.05 -10.29 -0.50
CA GLY A 7 -17.63 -11.17 0.51
C GLY A 7 -16.72 -11.40 1.72
N THR A 8 -17.32 -11.87 2.81
CA THR A 8 -16.64 -12.26 4.06
C THR A 8 -16.22 -13.74 4.07
N SER A 9 -16.76 -14.57 3.18
CA SER A 9 -16.50 -16.00 3.13
C SER A 9 -15.19 -16.35 2.42
N LYS A 10 -14.38 -17.21 3.07
CA LYS A 10 -13.11 -17.71 2.50
C LYS A 10 -13.32 -18.53 1.22
N SER A 11 -14.49 -19.13 1.00
CA SER A 11 -14.77 -20.04 -0.12
C SER A 11 -14.82 -19.36 -1.49
N HIS A 12 -15.10 -18.06 -1.55
CA HIS A 12 -15.24 -17.30 -2.81
C HIS A 12 -14.04 -16.41 -3.14
N ARG A 13 -12.92 -16.58 -2.43
CA ARG A 13 -11.69 -15.76 -2.63
C ARG A 13 -10.92 -16.09 -3.90
N HIS A 14 -11.26 -17.17 -4.58
CA HIS A 14 -10.57 -17.60 -5.79
C HIS A 14 -11.54 -17.63 -6.98
N GLN A 15 -11.00 -17.34 -8.15
CA GLN A 15 -11.68 -17.58 -9.42
C GLN A 15 -10.70 -18.22 -10.40
N LYS A 16 -11.22 -19.01 -11.31
CA LYS A 16 -10.43 -19.57 -12.41
C LYS A 16 -10.43 -18.58 -13.57
N VAL A 17 -9.24 -18.17 -14.00
CA VAL A 17 -9.02 -17.30 -15.16
C VAL A 17 -8.19 -18.11 -16.14
N GLN A 18 -8.82 -18.59 -17.19
CA GLN A 18 -8.22 -19.58 -18.10
C GLN A 18 -7.78 -20.84 -17.32
N THR A 19 -6.50 -21.19 -17.37
CA THR A 19 -5.91 -22.32 -16.64
C THR A 19 -5.41 -21.94 -15.24
N LEU A 20 -5.39 -20.64 -14.90
CA LEU A 20 -4.83 -20.14 -13.65
C LEU A 20 -5.91 -19.93 -12.58
N LYS A 21 -5.56 -20.24 -11.34
CA LYS A 21 -6.36 -19.94 -10.16
C LYS A 21 -5.93 -18.57 -9.61
N ALA A 22 -6.74 -17.54 -9.85
CA ALA A 22 -6.49 -16.21 -9.38
C ALA A 22 -7.21 -15.93 -8.06
N ARG A 23 -6.55 -15.24 -7.14
CA ARG A 23 -7.15 -14.77 -5.88
C ARG A 23 -7.78 -13.40 -6.11
N LYS A 24 -9.04 -13.27 -5.71
CA LYS A 24 -9.72 -11.97 -5.64
C LYS A 24 -9.13 -11.15 -4.49
N ALA A 25 -8.87 -9.88 -4.74
CA ALA A 25 -8.38 -8.94 -3.72
C ALA A 25 -9.24 -7.68 -3.75
N ARG A 26 -9.60 -7.17 -2.56
CA ARG A 26 -10.36 -5.93 -2.44
C ARG A 26 -9.51 -4.75 -2.92
N GLY A 27 -10.07 -3.87 -3.73
CA GLY A 27 -9.37 -2.74 -4.33
C GLY A 27 -8.57 -3.06 -5.59
N SER A 28 -8.54 -4.33 -6.05
CA SER A 28 -7.81 -4.70 -7.27
C SER A 28 -8.31 -3.98 -8.53
N ASP A 29 -9.59 -3.64 -8.59
CA ASP A 29 -10.17 -2.91 -9.73
C ASP A 29 -9.62 -1.49 -9.85
N LEU A 30 -9.25 -0.85 -8.74
CA LEU A 30 -8.61 0.46 -8.74
C LEU A 30 -7.22 0.42 -9.42
N VAL A 31 -6.47 -0.67 -9.22
CA VAL A 31 -5.15 -0.84 -9.84
C VAL A 31 -5.23 -0.78 -11.35
N PHE A 32 -6.22 -1.42 -11.95
CA PHE A 32 -6.38 -1.40 -13.41
C PHE A 32 -6.87 -0.06 -13.96
N LYS A 33 -7.69 0.66 -13.18
CA LYS A 33 -8.21 1.99 -13.55
C LYS A 33 -7.18 3.10 -13.38
N MET A 34 -6.27 2.96 -12.41
CA MET A 34 -5.29 3.96 -11.99
C MET A 34 -3.86 3.40 -12.14
N SER A 35 -3.60 2.70 -13.25
CA SER A 35 -2.27 2.20 -13.59
C SER A 35 -1.49 3.24 -14.37
N GLU A 36 -0.18 3.25 -14.16
CA GLU A 36 0.78 4.09 -14.86
C GLU A 36 1.64 3.23 -15.79
N GLN A 37 2.11 3.80 -16.89
CA GLN A 37 3.07 3.14 -17.78
C GLN A 37 4.48 3.57 -17.41
N VAL A 38 5.33 2.58 -17.10
CA VAL A 38 6.74 2.81 -16.76
C VAL A 38 7.61 2.06 -17.76
N LYS A 39 8.58 2.77 -18.33
CA LYS A 39 9.63 2.15 -19.14
C LYS A 39 10.67 1.54 -18.19
N ILE A 40 10.88 0.25 -18.30
CA ILE A 40 11.97 -0.46 -17.63
C ILE A 40 13.06 -0.72 -18.65
N GLU A 41 14.29 -0.34 -18.34
CA GLU A 41 15.49 -0.58 -19.14
C GLU A 41 16.46 -1.47 -18.35
N GLY A 42 17.09 -2.39 -19.05
CA GLY A 42 18.04 -3.32 -18.42
C GLY A 42 18.80 -4.13 -19.46
N HIS A 43 19.53 -5.15 -18.97
CA HIS A 43 20.25 -6.06 -19.82
C HIS A 43 19.64 -7.47 -19.70
N LEU A 44 19.47 -8.11 -20.84
CA LEU A 44 19.12 -9.53 -20.90
C LEU A 44 20.26 -10.39 -20.35
N PRO A 45 20.01 -11.65 -19.96
CA PRO A 45 21.06 -12.58 -19.55
C PRO A 45 22.17 -12.76 -20.61
N SER A 46 21.88 -12.50 -21.88
CA SER A 46 22.84 -12.47 -22.99
C SER A 46 23.77 -11.25 -22.99
N GLY A 47 23.53 -10.24 -22.14
CA GLY A 47 24.22 -8.97 -22.11
C GLY A 47 23.66 -7.90 -23.07
N ALA A 48 22.70 -8.23 -23.92
CA ALA A 48 22.08 -7.25 -24.81
C ALA A 48 21.17 -6.27 -24.02
N ALA A 49 21.23 -4.99 -24.35
CA ALA A 49 20.33 -3.99 -23.79
C ALA A 49 18.91 -4.23 -24.31
N ASP A 50 17.91 -4.11 -23.42
CA ASP A 50 16.50 -4.24 -23.76
C ASP A 50 15.67 -3.27 -22.94
N SER A 51 14.45 -2.97 -23.43
CA SER A 51 13.50 -2.14 -22.70
C SER A 51 12.07 -2.62 -22.91
N ALA A 52 11.25 -2.50 -21.87
CA ALA A 52 9.84 -2.86 -21.90
C ALA A 52 8.98 -1.78 -21.26
N MET A 53 7.80 -1.54 -21.85
CA MET A 53 6.75 -0.74 -21.21
C MET A 53 5.87 -1.64 -20.35
N VAL A 54 5.84 -1.39 -19.04
CA VAL A 54 5.03 -2.15 -18.10
C VAL A 54 3.96 -1.26 -17.45
N LYS A 55 2.80 -1.85 -17.20
CA LYS A 55 1.76 -1.18 -16.41
C LYS A 55 1.98 -1.51 -14.93
N VAL A 56 2.13 -0.48 -14.13
CA VAL A 56 2.27 -0.57 -12.67
C VAL A 56 1.09 0.11 -11.98
N ALA A 57 0.80 -0.29 -10.75
CA ALA A 57 -0.18 0.40 -9.93
C ALA A 57 0.34 1.80 -9.60
N GLY A 58 -0.48 2.83 -9.78
CA GLY A 58 -0.20 4.14 -9.20
C GLY A 58 -0.19 4.08 -7.66
N VAL A 59 0.36 5.10 -7.01
CA VAL A 59 0.54 5.12 -5.55
C VAL A 59 -0.78 4.98 -4.78
N VAL A 60 -1.85 5.66 -5.23
CA VAL A 60 -3.17 5.61 -4.56
C VAL A 60 -3.73 4.18 -4.53
N PRO A 61 -3.94 3.49 -5.67
CA PRO A 61 -4.46 2.13 -5.64
C PRO A 61 -3.51 1.13 -4.96
N PHE A 62 -2.19 1.35 -5.03
CA PHE A 62 -1.22 0.53 -4.31
C PHE A 62 -1.43 0.64 -2.79
N MET A 63 -1.49 1.87 -2.25
CA MET A 63 -1.71 2.09 -0.81
C MET A 63 -3.08 1.59 -0.36
N VAL A 64 -4.13 1.75 -1.18
CA VAL A 64 -5.46 1.17 -0.90
C VAL A 64 -5.39 -0.34 -0.75
N MET A 65 -4.75 -1.04 -1.68
CA MET A 65 -4.58 -2.50 -1.59
C MET A 65 -3.78 -2.93 -0.37
N LYS A 66 -2.73 -2.17 0.00
CA LYS A 66 -1.91 -2.47 1.18
C LYS A 66 -2.67 -2.24 2.48
N ALA A 67 -3.48 -1.18 2.56
CA ALA A 67 -4.36 -0.94 3.69
C ALA A 67 -5.39 -2.06 3.89
N MET A 68 -6.02 -2.54 2.80
CA MET A 68 -6.95 -3.67 2.86
C MET A 68 -6.23 -4.95 3.33
N ALA A 69 -5.05 -5.22 2.77
CA ALA A 69 -4.25 -6.39 3.14
C ALA A 69 -3.79 -6.33 4.61
N LEU A 70 -3.35 -5.17 5.07
CA LEU A 70 -2.93 -4.93 6.46
C LEU A 70 -4.07 -5.22 7.45
N ALA A 71 -5.28 -4.72 7.16
CA ALA A 71 -6.44 -4.97 8.01
C ALA A 71 -6.85 -6.44 8.04
N ASP A 72 -6.72 -7.15 6.91
CA ASP A 72 -7.16 -8.54 6.76
C ASP A 72 -6.21 -9.56 7.40
N ARG A 73 -4.90 -9.33 7.33
CA ARG A 73 -3.91 -10.37 7.63
C ARG A 73 -2.80 -9.97 8.59
N LEU A 74 -2.74 -8.70 8.99
CA LEU A 74 -1.79 -8.16 9.97
C LEU A 74 -0.33 -8.55 9.68
N LYS A 75 0.12 -8.46 8.43
CA LYS A 75 1.51 -8.72 8.06
C LYS A 75 2.36 -7.46 8.15
N ALA A 76 3.52 -7.57 8.78
CA ALA A 76 4.48 -6.47 8.95
C ALA A 76 4.85 -5.81 7.61
N LYS A 77 5.06 -6.62 6.56
CA LYS A 77 5.35 -6.10 5.22
C LYS A 77 4.29 -5.13 4.69
N ASP A 78 3.00 -5.34 4.96
CA ASP A 78 1.96 -4.45 4.43
C ASP A 78 2.01 -3.07 5.12
N ALA A 79 2.36 -3.01 6.40
CA ALA A 79 2.61 -1.75 7.12
C ALA A 79 3.88 -1.06 6.60
N TRP A 80 4.95 -1.83 6.37
CA TRP A 80 6.20 -1.33 5.82
C TRP A 80 6.03 -0.77 4.41
N ASP A 81 5.27 -1.44 3.53
CA ASP A 81 4.97 -0.96 2.18
C ASP A 81 4.25 0.40 2.20
N LEU A 82 3.33 0.63 3.15
CA LEU A 82 2.69 1.93 3.35
C LEU A 82 3.69 3.00 3.79
N TRP A 83 4.50 2.71 4.80
CA TRP A 83 5.56 3.61 5.27
C TRP A 83 6.57 3.92 4.17
N PHE A 84 6.97 2.92 3.36
CA PHE A 84 7.88 3.09 2.24
C PHE A 84 7.34 4.09 1.20
N CYS A 85 6.05 4.02 0.87
CA CYS A 85 5.41 5.00 -0.02
C CYS A 85 5.51 6.43 0.56
N LEU A 86 5.18 6.59 1.85
CA LEU A 86 5.25 7.89 2.52
C LEU A 86 6.66 8.49 2.57
N THR A 87 7.66 7.62 2.71
CA THR A 87 9.06 8.05 2.81
C THR A 87 9.65 8.41 1.45
N ASN A 88 9.27 7.71 0.40
CA ASN A 88 9.92 7.79 -0.91
C ASN A 88 9.10 8.52 -1.98
N PHE A 89 7.88 8.97 -1.68
CA PHE A 89 7.09 9.70 -2.65
C PHE A 89 7.70 11.08 -2.96
N ALA A 90 7.89 11.37 -4.23
CA ALA A 90 8.48 12.64 -4.68
C ALA A 90 7.61 13.82 -4.23
N GLY A 91 8.21 14.78 -3.54
CA GLY A 91 7.51 15.93 -2.94
C GLY A 91 6.87 15.62 -1.57
N GLY A 92 7.10 14.42 -1.01
CA GLY A 92 6.70 14.03 0.35
C GLY A 92 5.19 13.94 0.55
N ASN A 93 4.77 13.96 1.82
CA ASN A 93 3.37 13.80 2.21
C ASN A 93 2.44 14.89 1.65
N ALA A 94 2.94 16.12 1.44
CA ALA A 94 2.12 17.19 0.85
C ALA A 94 1.72 16.85 -0.60
N ALA A 95 2.67 16.42 -1.43
CA ALA A 95 2.40 16.00 -2.79
C ALA A 95 1.55 14.72 -2.84
N LEU A 96 1.82 13.78 -1.93
CA LEU A 96 1.02 12.55 -1.81
C LEU A 96 -0.43 12.86 -1.44
N ALA A 97 -0.68 13.76 -0.50
CA ALA A 97 -2.03 14.19 -0.14
C ALA A 97 -2.77 14.81 -1.33
N LEU A 98 -2.11 15.70 -2.09
CA LEU A 98 -2.69 16.25 -3.33
C LEU A 98 -3.04 15.15 -4.34
N THR A 99 -2.24 14.09 -4.42
CA THR A 99 -2.52 12.94 -5.29
C THR A 99 -3.75 12.15 -4.82
N PHE A 100 -4.00 12.09 -3.50
CA PHE A 100 -5.19 11.42 -2.94
C PHE A 100 -6.47 12.24 -3.05
N GLN A 101 -6.40 13.58 -2.97
CA GLN A 101 -7.57 14.47 -2.91
C GLN A 101 -8.64 14.18 -3.99
N PRO A 102 -8.33 14.02 -5.29
CA PRO A 102 -9.33 13.74 -6.32
C PRO A 102 -10.07 12.42 -6.11
N HIS A 103 -9.54 11.54 -5.28
CA HIS A 103 -10.04 10.18 -5.07
C HIS A 103 -10.73 9.98 -3.72
N LEU A 104 -10.80 10.99 -2.85
CA LEU A 104 -11.40 10.88 -1.51
C LEU A 104 -12.90 10.59 -1.54
N HIS A 105 -13.60 10.87 -2.65
CA HIS A 105 -14.99 10.49 -2.84
C HIS A 105 -15.19 8.98 -3.09
N ASN A 106 -14.13 8.24 -3.40
CA ASN A 106 -14.19 6.81 -3.67
C ASN A 106 -14.28 6.04 -2.35
N LYS A 107 -15.31 5.21 -2.19
CA LYS A 107 -15.57 4.43 -0.97
C LYS A 107 -14.42 3.48 -0.59
N LEU A 108 -13.71 2.92 -1.57
CA LEU A 108 -12.55 2.05 -1.28
C LEU A 108 -11.36 2.85 -0.75
N VAL A 109 -11.16 4.08 -1.25
CA VAL A 109 -10.14 4.98 -0.73
C VAL A 109 -10.47 5.40 0.70
N GLN A 110 -11.72 5.80 0.96
CA GLN A 110 -12.19 6.14 2.31
C GLN A 110 -12.00 4.98 3.29
N GLU A 111 -12.44 3.78 2.90
CA GLU A 111 -12.26 2.57 3.71
C GLU A 111 -10.78 2.30 4.00
N ALA A 112 -9.92 2.42 2.99
CA ALA A 112 -8.47 2.22 3.15
C ALA A 112 -7.87 3.22 4.13
N MET A 113 -8.22 4.50 4.02
CA MET A 113 -7.73 5.54 4.95
C MET A 113 -8.21 5.29 6.38
N THR A 114 -9.46 4.89 6.58
CA THR A 114 -9.97 4.49 7.89
C THR A 114 -9.18 3.31 8.47
N LYS A 115 -8.88 2.31 7.66
CA LYS A 115 -8.08 1.14 8.09
C LYS A 115 -6.63 1.52 8.45
N ILE A 116 -6.02 2.43 7.69
CA ILE A 116 -4.70 2.98 8.03
C ILE A 116 -4.78 3.73 9.36
N ALA A 117 -5.76 4.62 9.52
CA ALA A 117 -5.96 5.37 10.75
C ALA A 117 -6.11 4.45 11.99
N ASP A 118 -6.86 3.35 11.84
CA ASP A 118 -7.06 2.35 12.89
C ASP A 118 -5.76 1.63 13.29
N LYS A 119 -4.91 1.29 12.31
CA LYS A 119 -3.66 0.57 12.59
C LYS A 119 -2.50 1.46 13.06
N PHE A 120 -2.60 2.77 12.84
CA PHE A 120 -1.58 3.76 13.19
C PHE A 120 -2.10 4.82 14.19
N GLN A 121 -2.89 4.44 15.19
CA GLN A 121 -3.47 5.39 16.17
C GLN A 121 -2.42 6.01 17.11
N SER A 122 -1.35 5.30 17.40
CA SER A 122 -0.22 5.77 18.21
C SER A 122 1.04 4.96 17.87
N PRO A 123 2.23 5.39 18.34
CA PRO A 123 3.47 4.61 18.17
C PRO A 123 3.38 3.17 18.72
N ALA A 124 2.53 2.91 19.72
CA ALA A 124 2.33 1.59 20.29
C ALA A 124 1.38 0.67 19.50
N HIS A 125 0.66 1.21 18.50
CA HIS A 125 -0.24 0.40 17.67
C HIS A 125 0.50 -0.49 16.68
N PHE A 126 -0.24 -1.46 16.13
CA PHE A 126 0.31 -2.49 15.24
C PHE A 126 1.11 -1.92 14.07
N GLY A 127 0.60 -0.88 13.40
CA GLY A 127 1.22 -0.34 12.19
C GLY A 127 2.67 0.11 12.38
N PRO A 128 2.95 1.07 13.28
CA PRO A 128 4.32 1.53 13.54
C PRO A 128 5.24 0.43 14.05
N GLN A 129 4.75 -0.44 14.96
CA GLN A 129 5.52 -1.58 15.47
C GLN A 129 5.90 -2.56 14.35
N ALA A 130 4.95 -2.87 13.47
CA ALA A 130 5.16 -3.77 12.35
C ALA A 130 6.17 -3.23 11.30
N VAL A 131 6.28 -1.90 11.15
CA VAL A 131 7.32 -1.31 10.29
C VAL A 131 8.71 -1.63 10.85
N ALA A 132 8.93 -1.43 12.15
CA ALA A 132 10.20 -1.74 12.80
C ALA A 132 10.48 -3.26 12.86
N ASP A 133 9.42 -4.08 12.99
CA ASP A 133 9.54 -5.54 12.94
C ASP A 133 9.96 -6.04 11.57
N PHE A 134 9.48 -5.41 10.48
CA PHE A 134 9.86 -5.80 9.12
C PHE A 134 11.31 -5.50 8.80
N ASP A 135 11.88 -4.44 9.39
CA ASP A 135 13.29 -4.07 9.26
C ASP A 135 14.20 -4.88 10.21
N ASP A 136 13.65 -5.85 10.96
CA ASP A 136 14.38 -6.67 11.95
C ASP A 136 15.19 -5.83 12.98
N LEU A 137 14.69 -4.62 13.30
CA LEU A 137 15.38 -3.73 14.22
C LEU A 137 15.32 -4.28 15.66
N PRO A 138 16.47 -4.47 16.33
CA PRO A 138 16.50 -4.86 17.72
C PRO A 138 15.92 -3.75 18.62
N ARG A 139 15.55 -4.10 19.86
CA ARG A 139 15.12 -3.09 20.84
C ARG A 139 16.23 -2.07 21.08
N GLY A 140 15.88 -0.79 21.11
CA GLY A 140 16.80 0.32 21.26
C GLY A 140 16.38 1.55 20.47
N ASP A 141 17.22 2.58 20.47
CA ASP A 141 16.91 3.90 19.93
C ASP A 141 16.54 3.88 18.44
N ASP A 142 17.22 3.08 17.62
CA ASP A 142 16.95 2.99 16.19
C ASP A 142 15.54 2.45 15.91
N ARG A 143 15.12 1.44 16.69
CA ARG A 143 13.76 0.90 16.62
C ARG A 143 12.74 1.94 17.04
N ASP A 144 12.99 2.65 18.13
CA ASP A 144 12.06 3.67 18.64
C ASP A 144 11.94 4.86 17.68
N LEU A 145 13.03 5.25 17.04
CA LEU A 145 13.03 6.26 15.98
C LEU A 145 12.21 5.79 14.76
N ARG A 146 12.38 4.53 14.32
CA ARG A 146 11.62 3.98 13.20
C ARG A 146 10.11 3.93 13.50
N ILE A 147 9.73 3.49 14.69
CA ILE A 147 8.34 3.46 15.15
C ILE A 147 7.73 4.86 15.15
N ARG A 148 8.45 5.84 15.67
CA ARG A 148 8.01 7.24 15.70
C ARG A 148 7.88 7.82 14.30
N ASP A 149 8.88 7.66 13.45
CA ASP A 149 8.85 8.12 12.04
C ASP A 149 7.66 7.51 11.29
N ALA A 150 7.41 6.22 11.46
CA ALA A 150 6.29 5.55 10.81
C ALA A 150 4.94 6.10 11.28
N PHE A 151 4.79 6.36 12.57
CA PHE A 151 3.58 6.98 13.12
C PHE A 151 3.39 8.40 12.61
N GLU A 152 4.41 9.26 12.74
CA GLU A 152 4.34 10.68 12.40
C GLU A 152 4.04 10.91 10.91
N ARG A 153 4.63 10.11 10.00
CA ARG A 153 4.36 10.21 8.56
C ARG A 153 2.92 9.86 8.22
N VAL A 154 2.39 8.79 8.81
CA VAL A 154 1.00 8.40 8.58
C VAL A 154 0.05 9.44 9.17
N ASP A 155 0.32 9.92 10.37
CA ASP A 155 -0.50 10.95 11.04
C ASP A 155 -0.52 12.26 10.24
N ASP A 156 0.63 12.71 9.71
CA ASP A 156 0.72 13.90 8.85
C ASP A 156 -0.10 13.72 7.56
N LEU A 157 -0.02 12.56 6.89
CA LEU A 157 -0.86 12.30 5.71
C LEU A 157 -2.35 12.36 6.06
N LEU A 158 -2.78 11.67 7.14
CA LEU A 158 -4.19 11.62 7.54
C LEU A 158 -4.75 13.00 7.91
N ARG A 159 -3.96 13.85 8.57
CA ARG A 159 -4.33 15.24 8.86
C ARG A 159 -4.49 16.06 7.58
N ARG A 160 -3.57 15.94 6.62
CA ARG A 160 -3.66 16.64 5.31
C ARG A 160 -4.87 16.21 4.49
N LEU A 161 -5.36 15.00 4.70
CA LEU A 161 -6.56 14.46 4.07
C LEU A 161 -7.83 14.72 4.89
N GLU A 162 -7.75 15.41 6.02
CA GLU A 162 -8.86 15.73 6.93
C GLU A 162 -9.59 14.45 7.45
N ILE A 163 -8.85 13.37 7.62
CA ILE A 163 -9.37 12.10 8.13
C ILE A 163 -9.18 11.99 9.65
N ARG A 164 -8.24 12.76 10.20
CA ARG A 164 -7.90 12.80 11.63
C ARG A 164 -7.78 14.22 12.10
#